data_3473f8f40ac5a444013160a9ac3c992b
#
_entry.id   3473f8f40ac5a444013160a9ac3c992b
#
_cell.length_a   1.000
_cell.length_b   1.000
_cell.length_c   1.000
_cell.angle_alpha   90.00
_cell.angle_beta   90.00
_cell.angle_gamma   90.00
#
_symmetry.space_group_name_H-M   'P 1'
#
loop_
_entity.id
_entity.type
_entity.pdbx_description
1 polymer ?
#
loop_
_entity_poly.entity_id
_entity_poly.type
_entity_poly.pdbx_seq_one_letter_code
_entity_poly.pdbx_strand_id
1 'polypeptide(L)'
;WYWNRYPGASCDIEAYVYFPLLEKTGFVPKQKYTNAPETLEYCHVIAKTYGLNERALMQTLVTSTDWDEDQGRWVVATDRQDRLKARYVVHSNGPLNRPKLPAIRGIGDFKGHTFHTSRWDYAYTGGDSNGGLTNLKDKRVAVIGTGATAVQCVPHLGAAAQHLYVFQRTPSSVDVRNNQPTDPSWMNSQEAGWQDERRRNFESIMTGAPVEKDLVSDGWTEAFRLLFGSLQDKAPSKARLALWALTSPLSSDLYRLGMKKYLTQKATTFMDLAREMELADYQKMEGVRARAAEIVEDEDTAEALKPYYRQFCKRPCFHDEYLPTFNRPNVTLVNTDGRGVDQITENGIVFDGQEYPVDCIVFATGFEVGTDYSRRAGYQINGVDGLTVSQKWSDGLSTFHGMHSRGFPNSFFFGPAQSGFTA
;
A
#
# COMPACT_ATOMS: atom_id res chain seq x y z
N TRP A 1 -4.36 7.62 8.04
CA TRP A 1 -5.77 7.35 8.27
C TRP A 1 -6.61 8.62 8.48
N TYR A 2 -6.00 9.73 8.80
CA TYR A 2 -6.72 11.02 8.88
C TYR A 2 -7.10 11.56 7.48
N TRP A 3 -6.17 11.55 6.51
CA TRP A 3 -6.42 12.04 5.15
C TRP A 3 -6.96 10.97 4.22
N ASN A 4 -6.43 9.77 4.27
CA ASN A 4 -6.84 8.63 3.45
C ASN A 4 -8.03 7.91 4.12
N ARG A 5 -9.19 8.53 4.07
CA ARG A 5 -10.44 8.07 4.71
C ARG A 5 -11.60 7.96 3.73
N TYR A 6 -11.32 7.54 2.52
CA TYR A 6 -12.36 7.24 1.53
C TYR A 6 -13.28 6.12 2.04
N PRO A 7 -14.54 6.01 1.51
CA PRO A 7 -15.48 4.98 1.98
C PRO A 7 -14.94 3.57 1.72
N GLY A 8 -15.06 2.71 2.72
CA GLY A 8 -14.50 1.36 2.71
C GLY A 8 -13.00 1.28 2.97
N ALA A 9 -12.32 2.40 3.24
CA ALA A 9 -10.91 2.41 3.58
C ALA A 9 -10.65 1.51 4.78
N SER A 10 -9.79 0.50 4.60
CA SER A 10 -9.44 -0.46 5.64
C SER A 10 -8.07 -1.08 5.38
N CYS A 11 -7.47 -1.63 6.42
CA CYS A 11 -6.25 -2.40 6.29
C CYS A 11 -6.57 -3.79 5.70
N ASP A 12 -5.72 -4.32 4.85
CA ASP A 12 -5.80 -5.70 4.34
C ASP A 12 -4.71 -6.61 4.92
N ILE A 13 -3.97 -6.10 5.90
CA ILE A 13 -3.20 -6.88 6.84
C ILE A 13 -4.01 -6.92 8.14
N GLU A 14 -4.06 -8.07 8.80
CA GLU A 14 -4.84 -8.20 10.02
C GLU A 14 -4.41 -7.20 11.10
N ALA A 15 -5.38 -6.67 11.83
CA ALA A 15 -5.16 -5.66 12.86
C ALA A 15 -4.20 -6.12 13.97
N TYR A 16 -4.17 -7.40 14.26
CA TYR A 16 -3.32 -7.99 15.30
C TYR A 16 -1.82 -7.96 14.97
N VAL A 17 -1.49 -7.86 13.68
CA VAL A 17 -0.12 -7.65 13.18
C VAL A 17 0.12 -6.17 12.88
N TYR A 18 -0.84 -5.51 12.22
CA TYR A 18 -0.70 -4.14 11.73
C TYR A 18 -0.67 -3.09 12.84
N PHE A 19 -1.50 -3.24 13.88
CA PHE A 19 -1.51 -2.32 15.02
C PHE A 19 -0.33 -2.62 15.94
N PRO A 20 0.58 -1.67 16.17
CA PRO A 20 1.67 -1.87 17.13
C PRO A 20 1.14 -1.75 18.56
N LEU A 21 1.78 -2.43 19.51
CA LEU A 21 1.60 -2.21 20.97
C LEU A 21 0.19 -2.54 21.51
N LEU A 22 -0.55 -3.47 20.89
CA LEU A 22 -1.89 -3.87 21.37
C LEU A 22 -1.86 -4.34 22.83
N GLU A 23 -0.90 -5.20 23.19
CA GLU A 23 -0.74 -5.67 24.55
C GLU A 23 -0.42 -4.54 25.55
N LYS A 24 0.27 -3.50 25.10
CA LYS A 24 0.64 -2.36 25.96
C LYS A 24 -0.50 -1.38 26.16
N THR A 25 -1.36 -1.23 25.15
CA THR A 25 -2.50 -0.31 25.20
C THR A 25 -3.76 -0.98 25.72
N GLY A 26 -3.83 -2.32 25.70
CA GLY A 26 -5.05 -3.08 26.00
C GLY A 26 -6.17 -2.88 24.98
N PHE A 27 -5.84 -2.31 23.81
CA PHE A 27 -6.84 -2.11 22.75
C PHE A 27 -7.16 -3.44 22.05
N VAL A 28 -8.44 -3.71 21.86
CA VAL A 28 -8.93 -4.89 21.16
C VAL A 28 -9.57 -4.45 19.85
N PRO A 29 -8.99 -4.77 18.69
CA PRO A 29 -9.61 -4.50 17.39
C PRO A 29 -10.96 -5.20 17.28
N LYS A 30 -11.97 -4.55 16.69
CA LYS A 30 -13.32 -5.10 16.55
C LYS A 30 -13.39 -6.24 15.54
N GLN A 31 -12.46 -6.26 14.58
CA GLN A 31 -12.44 -7.24 13.50
C GLN A 31 -11.02 -7.48 13.00
N LYS A 32 -10.83 -8.59 12.28
CA LYS A 32 -9.53 -9.00 11.74
C LYS A 32 -8.91 -7.90 10.87
N TYR A 33 -9.69 -7.30 9.96
CA TYR A 33 -9.25 -6.21 9.10
C TYR A 33 -10.03 -4.94 9.43
N THR A 34 -9.41 -4.06 10.20
CA THR A 34 -10.04 -2.84 10.71
C THR A 34 -10.25 -1.78 9.64
N ASN A 35 -11.32 -1.02 9.77
CA ASN A 35 -11.62 0.14 8.92
C ASN A 35 -10.82 1.39 9.35
N ALA A 36 -10.85 2.41 8.49
CA ALA A 36 -10.11 3.65 8.73
C ALA A 36 -10.50 4.39 10.02
N PRO A 37 -11.79 4.51 10.39
CA PRO A 37 -12.18 5.13 11.67
C PRO A 37 -11.54 4.47 12.88
N GLU A 38 -11.58 3.14 12.96
CA GLU A 38 -10.99 2.41 14.09
C GLU A 38 -9.47 2.50 14.09
N THR A 39 -8.85 2.46 12.92
CA THR A 39 -7.40 2.66 12.81
C THR A 39 -6.98 4.05 13.30
N LEU A 40 -7.74 5.08 12.96
CA LEU A 40 -7.50 6.44 13.44
C LEU A 40 -7.74 6.56 14.96
N GLU A 41 -8.82 5.95 15.48
CA GLU A 41 -9.10 5.84 16.91
C GLU A 41 -7.90 5.22 17.64
N TYR A 42 -7.35 4.14 17.11
CA TYR A 42 -6.18 3.50 17.70
C TYR A 42 -4.93 4.38 17.69
N CYS A 43 -4.71 5.16 16.62
CA CYS A 43 -3.64 6.18 16.61
C CYS A 43 -3.80 7.19 17.76
N HIS A 44 -5.02 7.61 18.06
CA HIS A 44 -5.30 8.51 19.19
C HIS A 44 -5.08 7.81 20.54
N VAL A 45 -5.42 6.53 20.67
CA VAL A 45 -5.13 5.74 21.88
C VAL A 45 -3.62 5.71 22.14
N ILE A 46 -2.81 5.41 21.12
CA ILE A 46 -1.34 5.43 21.26
C ILE A 46 -0.86 6.83 21.64
N ALA A 47 -1.32 7.87 20.94
CA ALA A 47 -0.89 9.24 21.21
C ALA A 47 -1.19 9.66 22.66
N LYS A 48 -2.36 9.30 23.18
CA LYS A 48 -2.75 9.55 24.57
C LYS A 48 -1.92 8.73 25.55
N THR A 49 -1.78 7.43 25.31
CA THR A 49 -1.08 6.50 26.22
C THR A 49 0.38 6.91 26.44
N TYR A 50 1.02 7.42 25.41
CA TYR A 50 2.45 7.81 25.46
C TYR A 50 2.68 9.32 25.55
N GLY A 51 1.65 10.13 25.78
CA GLY A 51 1.77 11.59 25.92
C GLY A 51 2.38 12.25 24.69
N LEU A 52 2.02 11.78 23.47
CA LEU A 52 2.61 12.30 22.24
C LEU A 52 2.03 13.66 21.84
N ASN A 53 0.79 13.95 22.22
CA ASN A 53 0.12 15.19 21.87
C ASN A 53 0.80 16.42 22.49
N GLU A 54 1.30 16.30 23.71
CA GLU A 54 2.01 17.37 24.44
C GLU A 54 3.41 17.63 23.87
N ARG A 55 3.91 16.71 23.03
CA ARG A 55 5.24 16.79 22.41
C ARG A 55 5.18 17.00 20.89
N ALA A 56 3.98 17.17 20.34
CA ALA A 56 3.76 17.34 18.90
C ALA A 56 3.49 18.81 18.56
N LEU A 57 4.16 19.30 17.55
CA LEU A 57 3.84 20.59 16.91
C LEU A 57 2.84 20.32 15.78
N MET A 58 1.56 20.33 16.12
CA MET A 58 0.50 20.11 15.16
C MET A 58 0.34 21.31 14.21
N GLN A 59 -0.23 21.09 13.00
CA GLN A 59 -0.43 22.13 11.99
C GLN A 59 0.86 22.90 11.67
N THR A 60 1.99 22.20 11.65
CA THR A 60 3.31 22.77 11.43
C THR A 60 3.99 22.03 10.29
N LEU A 61 4.31 22.74 9.21
CA LEU A 61 4.99 22.18 8.06
C LEU A 61 6.50 22.41 8.19
N VAL A 62 7.28 21.33 8.11
CA VAL A 62 8.74 21.42 7.99
C VAL A 62 9.06 21.95 6.58
N THR A 63 9.89 22.99 6.49
CA THR A 63 10.32 23.61 5.22
C THR A 63 11.75 23.25 4.82
N SER A 64 12.61 22.99 5.80
CA SER A 64 13.97 22.43 5.57
C SER A 64 14.50 21.72 6.81
N THR A 65 15.48 20.86 6.58
CA THR A 65 16.35 20.32 7.63
C THR A 65 17.79 20.47 7.18
N ASP A 66 18.59 21.22 7.93
CA ASP A 66 19.93 21.62 7.59
C ASP A 66 20.92 21.14 8.65
N TRP A 67 22.00 20.47 8.25
CA TRP A 67 23.07 20.09 9.17
C TRP A 67 23.96 21.29 9.48
N ASP A 68 24.10 21.62 10.75
CA ASP A 68 25.02 22.63 11.28
C ASP A 68 26.27 21.91 11.78
N GLU A 69 27.38 22.04 11.05
CA GLU A 69 28.65 21.36 11.37
C GLU A 69 29.30 21.90 12.61
N ASP A 70 29.25 23.20 12.82
CA ASP A 70 29.86 23.85 13.97
C ASP A 70 29.26 23.38 15.30
N GLN A 71 27.96 23.14 15.29
CA GLN A 71 27.22 22.71 16.46
C GLN A 71 27.01 21.19 16.53
N GLY A 72 27.25 20.45 15.46
CA GLY A 72 26.95 19.03 15.35
C GLY A 72 25.45 18.74 15.56
N ARG A 73 24.59 19.54 14.95
CA ARG A 73 23.13 19.50 15.14
C ARG A 73 22.40 19.72 13.84
N TRP A 74 21.20 19.17 13.78
CA TRP A 74 20.21 19.51 12.75
C TRP A 74 19.46 20.77 13.15
N VAL A 75 19.25 21.67 12.20
CA VAL A 75 18.37 22.82 12.30
C VAL A 75 17.12 22.51 11.46
N VAL A 76 15.99 22.33 12.10
CA VAL A 76 14.70 22.07 11.46
C VAL A 76 13.92 23.37 11.38
N ALA A 77 13.68 23.87 10.17
CA ALA A 77 12.90 25.08 9.91
C ALA A 77 11.43 24.70 9.62
N THR A 78 10.51 25.58 10.03
CA THR A 78 9.06 25.38 9.82
C THR A 78 8.41 26.58 9.14
N ASP A 79 7.20 26.38 8.62
CA ASP A 79 6.35 27.43 8.03
C ASP A 79 5.89 28.48 9.08
N ARG A 80 6.05 28.18 10.37
CA ARG A 80 5.77 29.08 11.48
C ARG A 80 6.99 29.93 11.88
N GLN A 81 8.05 29.89 11.09
CA GLN A 81 9.34 30.56 11.33
C GLN A 81 10.13 30.02 12.54
N ASP A 82 9.74 28.88 13.08
CA ASP A 82 10.52 28.19 14.11
C ASP A 82 11.81 27.59 13.52
N ARG A 83 12.89 27.57 14.32
CA ARG A 83 14.14 26.91 14.03
C ARG A 83 14.52 26.04 15.21
N LEU A 84 14.23 24.74 15.10
CA LEU A 84 14.45 23.76 16.16
C LEU A 84 15.81 23.10 15.98
N LYS A 85 16.60 22.99 17.04
CA LYS A 85 17.88 22.27 17.02
C LYS A 85 17.68 20.86 17.55
N ALA A 86 18.06 19.87 16.73
CA ALA A 86 17.93 18.46 17.06
C ALA A 86 19.26 17.72 16.97
N ARG A 87 19.54 16.82 17.91
CA ARG A 87 20.68 15.91 17.85
C ARG A 87 20.46 14.82 16.81
N TYR A 88 19.25 14.33 16.73
CA TYR A 88 18.80 13.27 15.82
C TYR A 88 17.55 13.73 15.10
N VAL A 89 17.46 13.38 13.81
CA VAL A 89 16.25 13.61 13.00
C VAL A 89 15.79 12.28 12.41
N VAL A 90 14.52 11.98 12.55
CA VAL A 90 13.87 10.81 11.97
C VAL A 90 12.88 11.30 10.91
N HIS A 91 13.15 11.00 9.65
CA HIS A 91 12.26 11.30 8.54
C HIS A 91 11.28 10.15 8.34
N SER A 92 10.02 10.36 8.69
CA SER A 92 8.95 9.34 8.63
C SER A 92 7.74 9.85 7.84
N ASN A 93 7.98 10.38 6.65
CA ASN A 93 6.97 11.06 5.82
C ASN A 93 5.95 10.11 5.19
N GLY A 94 6.26 8.80 5.11
CA GLY A 94 5.44 7.80 4.45
C GLY A 94 5.36 7.96 2.92
N PRO A 95 4.83 6.95 2.20
CA PRO A 95 4.71 6.97 0.74
C PRO A 95 3.36 7.49 0.24
N LEU A 96 2.31 7.52 1.07
CA LEU A 96 0.93 7.80 0.66
C LEU A 96 0.47 9.21 1.08
N ASN A 97 1.33 10.21 0.87
CA ASN A 97 1.08 11.60 1.27
C ASN A 97 0.82 12.54 0.09
N ARG A 98 1.46 12.30 -1.08
CA ARG A 98 1.34 13.16 -2.25
C ARG A 98 0.50 12.48 -3.34
N PRO A 99 -0.75 12.95 -3.58
CA PRO A 99 -1.63 12.39 -4.61
C PRO A 99 -1.01 12.51 -5.99
N LYS A 100 -1.20 11.49 -6.82
CA LYS A 100 -0.79 11.50 -8.23
C LYS A 100 -2.02 11.69 -9.11
N LEU A 101 -2.12 12.84 -9.78
CA LEU A 101 -3.12 13.04 -10.83
C LEU A 101 -2.58 12.55 -12.18
N PRO A 102 -3.41 11.95 -13.03
CA PRO A 102 -2.99 11.52 -14.35
C PRO A 102 -2.88 12.74 -15.29
N ALA A 103 -1.96 12.66 -16.26
CA ALA A 103 -1.82 13.67 -17.30
C ALA A 103 -2.83 13.43 -18.42
N ILE A 104 -4.13 13.55 -18.15
CA ILE A 104 -5.20 13.38 -19.11
C ILE A 104 -5.49 14.74 -19.76
N ARG A 105 -5.61 14.74 -21.11
CA ARG A 105 -5.98 15.93 -21.86
C ARG A 105 -7.33 16.47 -21.35
N GLY A 106 -7.43 17.78 -21.13
CA GLY A 106 -8.67 18.43 -20.69
C GLY A 106 -9.05 18.18 -19.21
N ILE A 107 -8.16 17.65 -18.37
CA ILE A 107 -8.45 17.37 -16.95
C ILE A 107 -8.93 18.61 -16.19
N GLY A 108 -8.52 19.83 -16.61
CA GLY A 108 -8.95 21.10 -16.04
C GLY A 108 -10.23 21.68 -16.66
N ASP A 109 -10.76 21.09 -17.72
CA ASP A 109 -11.90 21.62 -18.47
C ASP A 109 -13.25 21.18 -17.88
N PHE A 110 -13.26 20.10 -17.11
CA PHE A 110 -14.47 19.52 -16.54
C PHE A 110 -15.22 20.49 -15.62
N LYS A 111 -16.51 20.65 -15.86
CA LYS A 111 -17.38 21.56 -15.10
C LYS A 111 -18.09 20.90 -13.92
N GLY A 112 -18.08 19.57 -13.86
CA GLY A 112 -18.62 18.83 -12.72
C GLY A 112 -17.68 18.83 -11.52
N HIS A 113 -17.99 18.01 -10.53
CA HIS A 113 -17.19 17.89 -9.30
C HIS A 113 -16.03 16.91 -9.43
N THR A 114 -14.86 17.25 -8.89
CA THR A 114 -13.69 16.36 -8.94
C THR A 114 -12.95 16.33 -7.62
N PHE A 115 -12.49 15.15 -7.23
CA PHE A 115 -11.56 15.00 -6.11
C PHE A 115 -10.72 13.73 -6.23
N HIS A 116 -9.59 13.72 -5.53
CA HIS A 116 -8.75 12.53 -5.38
C HIS A 116 -9.19 11.74 -4.14
N THR A 117 -9.16 10.42 -4.19
CA THR A 117 -9.59 9.55 -3.08
C THR A 117 -8.92 9.86 -1.74
N SER A 118 -7.67 10.35 -1.74
CA SER A 118 -6.97 10.77 -0.52
C SER A 118 -7.49 12.08 0.08
N ARG A 119 -8.42 12.75 -0.57
CA ARG A 119 -9.09 13.97 -0.13
C ARG A 119 -10.57 13.85 -0.44
N TRP A 120 -11.18 12.78 0.08
CA TRP A 120 -12.59 12.51 -0.17
C TRP A 120 -13.48 13.63 0.31
N ASP A 121 -14.37 14.09 -0.57
CA ASP A 121 -15.28 15.20 -0.29
C ASP A 121 -16.65 14.68 0.18
N TYR A 122 -16.80 14.50 1.48
CA TYR A 122 -18.06 14.08 2.08
C TYR A 122 -19.14 15.19 2.08
N ALA A 123 -18.76 16.44 1.94
CA ALA A 123 -19.74 17.52 1.77
C ALA A 123 -20.49 17.35 0.45
N TYR A 124 -19.81 16.88 -0.60
CA TYR A 124 -20.42 16.55 -1.88
C TYR A 124 -21.13 15.20 -1.88
N THR A 125 -20.48 14.15 -1.42
CA THR A 125 -21.00 12.78 -1.54
C THR A 125 -22.02 12.41 -0.48
N GLY A 126 -22.04 13.09 0.65
CA GLY A 126 -22.69 12.64 1.88
C GLY A 126 -21.95 11.46 2.51
N GLY A 127 -22.49 10.93 3.60
CA GLY A 127 -21.95 9.77 4.28
C GLY A 127 -20.63 10.02 5.02
N ASP A 128 -19.90 8.92 5.25
CA ASP A 128 -18.59 8.92 5.91
C ASP A 128 -17.71 7.75 5.40
N SER A 129 -16.61 7.47 6.09
CA SER A 129 -15.69 6.37 5.73
C SER A 129 -16.32 4.98 5.75
N ASN A 130 -17.48 4.81 6.36
CA ASN A 130 -18.24 3.55 6.35
C ASN A 130 -19.22 3.46 5.16
N GLY A 131 -19.36 4.53 4.39
CA GLY A 131 -20.28 4.60 3.24
C GLY A 131 -21.42 5.58 3.46
N GLY A 132 -22.64 5.21 3.04
CA GLY A 132 -23.83 6.03 3.19
C GLY A 132 -23.81 7.30 2.31
N LEU A 133 -23.27 7.23 1.10
CA LEU A 133 -23.04 8.35 0.18
C LEU A 133 -24.34 8.88 -0.44
N THR A 134 -25.27 9.31 0.40
CA THR A 134 -26.69 9.60 0.06
C THR A 134 -26.88 10.68 -0.99
N ASN A 135 -25.91 11.58 -1.14
CA ASN A 135 -26.00 12.68 -2.10
C ASN A 135 -25.64 12.26 -3.53
N LEU A 136 -25.27 10.99 -3.75
CA LEU A 136 -24.91 10.47 -5.08
C LEU A 136 -26.05 9.77 -5.81
N LYS A 137 -27.22 9.64 -5.20
CA LYS A 137 -28.32 8.84 -5.77
C LYS A 137 -28.91 9.40 -7.09
N ASP A 138 -28.69 10.66 -7.37
CA ASP A 138 -29.09 11.34 -8.61
C ASP A 138 -27.86 11.69 -9.49
N LYS A 139 -26.68 11.18 -9.16
CA LYS A 139 -25.40 11.50 -9.83
C LYS A 139 -24.86 10.32 -10.61
N ARG A 140 -24.34 10.65 -11.79
CA ARG A 140 -23.46 9.76 -12.57
C ARG A 140 -22.03 10.01 -12.12
N VAL A 141 -21.37 8.99 -11.63
CA VAL A 141 -20.03 9.09 -11.06
C VAL A 141 -19.04 8.30 -11.91
N ALA A 142 -17.88 8.88 -12.17
CA ALA A 142 -16.76 8.15 -12.75
C ALA A 142 -15.65 7.93 -11.72
N VAL A 143 -15.09 6.73 -11.70
CA VAL A 143 -13.83 6.42 -11.00
C VAL A 143 -12.75 6.16 -12.03
N ILE A 144 -11.63 6.90 -11.97
CA ILE A 144 -10.47 6.64 -12.80
C ILE A 144 -9.43 5.88 -11.99
N GLY A 145 -9.19 4.61 -12.38
CA GLY A 145 -8.28 3.69 -11.71
C GLY A 145 -8.96 2.55 -10.99
N THR A 146 -8.26 1.41 -10.91
CA THR A 146 -8.74 0.15 -10.32
C THR A 146 -7.74 -0.44 -9.33
N GLY A 147 -6.84 0.38 -8.75
CA GLY A 147 -5.90 -0.05 -7.70
C GLY A 147 -6.57 -0.27 -6.35
N ALA A 148 -5.78 -0.57 -5.30
CA ALA A 148 -6.27 -0.96 -3.99
C ALA A 148 -7.32 0.01 -3.40
N THR A 149 -7.17 1.32 -3.61
CA THR A 149 -8.15 2.32 -3.16
C THR A 149 -9.48 2.17 -3.90
N ALA A 150 -9.45 2.01 -5.23
CA ALA A 150 -10.66 1.81 -6.03
C ALA A 150 -11.37 0.50 -5.64
N VAL A 151 -10.61 -0.58 -5.44
CA VAL A 151 -11.17 -1.87 -4.99
C VAL A 151 -12.00 -1.72 -3.72
N GLN A 152 -11.61 -0.82 -2.81
CA GLN A 152 -12.33 -0.57 -1.57
C GLN A 152 -13.50 0.41 -1.71
N CYS A 153 -13.38 1.47 -2.53
CA CYS A 153 -14.43 2.50 -2.61
C CYS A 153 -15.51 2.22 -3.69
N VAL A 154 -15.19 1.44 -4.73
CA VAL A 154 -16.13 1.13 -5.82
C VAL A 154 -17.42 0.46 -5.32
N PRO A 155 -17.40 -0.50 -4.38
CA PRO A 155 -18.65 -1.06 -3.83
C PRO A 155 -19.58 -0.03 -3.20
N HIS A 156 -19.03 0.92 -2.46
CA HIS A 156 -19.80 2.00 -1.84
C HIS A 156 -20.36 3.00 -2.86
N LEU A 157 -19.58 3.30 -3.90
CA LEU A 157 -20.05 4.15 -5.01
C LEU A 157 -21.13 3.45 -5.84
N GLY A 158 -20.94 2.16 -6.16
CA GLY A 158 -21.93 1.37 -6.90
C GLY A 158 -23.24 1.20 -6.14
N ALA A 159 -23.19 1.18 -4.81
CA ALA A 159 -24.39 1.12 -3.96
C ALA A 159 -25.17 2.45 -3.90
N ALA A 160 -24.49 3.59 -4.13
CA ALA A 160 -25.03 4.92 -3.86
C ALA A 160 -25.31 5.75 -5.12
N ALA A 161 -24.51 5.63 -6.16
CA ALA A 161 -24.63 6.46 -7.36
C ALA A 161 -25.82 6.05 -8.22
N GLN A 162 -26.40 7.03 -8.95
CA GLN A 162 -27.38 6.74 -10.01
C GLN A 162 -26.77 5.82 -11.05
N HIS A 163 -25.55 6.14 -11.50
CA HIS A 163 -24.75 5.29 -12.37
C HIS A 163 -23.28 5.47 -12.05
N LEU A 164 -22.53 4.38 -12.03
CA LEU A 164 -21.08 4.36 -11.78
C LEU A 164 -20.36 3.84 -13.01
N TYR A 165 -19.44 4.65 -13.55
CA TYR A 165 -18.48 4.22 -14.57
C TYR A 165 -17.11 4.00 -13.92
N VAL A 166 -16.53 2.81 -14.08
CA VAL A 166 -15.20 2.46 -13.57
C VAL A 166 -14.23 2.36 -14.73
N PHE A 167 -13.37 3.36 -14.89
CA PHE A 167 -12.36 3.39 -15.97
C PHE A 167 -11.12 2.60 -15.56
N GLN A 168 -10.93 1.48 -16.23
CA GLN A 168 -9.86 0.53 -15.99
C GLN A 168 -8.78 0.63 -17.05
N ARG A 169 -7.54 0.91 -16.66
CA ARG A 169 -6.39 0.75 -17.55
C ARG A 169 -5.89 -0.69 -17.56
N THR A 170 -5.79 -1.30 -16.41
CA THR A 170 -5.42 -2.70 -16.23
C THR A 170 -6.07 -3.22 -14.94
N PRO A 171 -6.59 -4.45 -14.90
CA PRO A 171 -7.23 -5.00 -13.72
C PRO A 171 -6.28 -5.11 -12.52
N SER A 172 -6.81 -5.12 -11.32
CA SER A 172 -6.11 -5.55 -10.12
C SER A 172 -6.37 -7.02 -9.84
N SER A 173 -5.40 -7.72 -9.24
CA SER A 173 -5.67 -9.03 -8.67
C SER A 173 -6.49 -8.85 -7.40
N VAL A 174 -7.74 -9.35 -7.38
CA VAL A 174 -8.65 -9.20 -6.25
C VAL A 174 -9.03 -10.58 -5.74
N ASP A 175 -8.46 -10.93 -4.60
CA ASP A 175 -8.68 -12.20 -3.93
C ASP A 175 -9.62 -12.05 -2.72
N VAL A 176 -9.93 -13.16 -2.07
CA VAL A 176 -10.81 -13.24 -0.92
C VAL A 176 -10.19 -12.51 0.28
N ARG A 177 -10.99 -11.71 0.98
CA ARG A 177 -10.61 -11.05 2.22
C ARG A 177 -11.08 -11.80 3.45
N ASN A 178 -12.32 -12.27 3.42
CA ASN A 178 -12.95 -13.01 4.51
C ASN A 178 -12.80 -12.31 5.87
N ASN A 179 -13.23 -11.05 5.95
CA ASN A 179 -13.16 -10.30 7.21
C ASN A 179 -14.10 -10.90 8.26
N GLN A 180 -13.61 -11.05 9.47
CA GLN A 180 -14.34 -11.62 10.60
C GLN A 180 -14.27 -10.71 11.82
N PRO A 181 -15.33 -10.66 12.64
CA PRO A 181 -15.25 -10.03 13.96
C PRO A 181 -14.15 -10.68 14.79
N THR A 182 -13.52 -9.89 15.66
CA THR A 182 -12.58 -10.43 16.66
C THR A 182 -13.35 -11.35 17.61
N ASP A 183 -12.88 -12.59 17.73
CA ASP A 183 -13.43 -13.52 18.69
C ASP A 183 -12.97 -13.15 20.12
N PRO A 184 -13.87 -12.77 21.02
CA PRO A 184 -13.51 -12.42 22.40
C PRO A 184 -12.86 -13.58 23.16
N SER A 185 -13.28 -14.83 22.89
CA SER A 185 -12.73 -16.00 23.57
C SER A 185 -11.27 -16.24 23.16
N TRP A 186 -10.98 -16.08 21.87
CA TRP A 186 -9.60 -16.14 21.36
C TRP A 186 -8.75 -15.03 21.95
N MET A 187 -9.25 -13.78 21.96
CA MET A 187 -8.49 -12.65 22.50
C MET A 187 -8.18 -12.82 23.98
N ASN A 188 -9.15 -13.29 24.76
CA ASN A 188 -8.96 -13.52 26.20
C ASN A 188 -8.05 -14.71 26.52
N SER A 189 -7.83 -15.62 25.57
CA SER A 189 -6.92 -16.77 25.73
C SER A 189 -5.47 -16.46 25.41
N GLN A 190 -5.16 -15.22 24.96
CA GLN A 190 -3.80 -14.86 24.58
C GLN A 190 -2.91 -14.67 25.80
N GLU A 191 -1.72 -15.25 25.75
CA GLU A 191 -0.68 -15.09 26.76
C GLU A 191 0.19 -13.87 26.47
N ALA A 192 0.93 -13.38 27.47
CA ALA A 192 1.85 -12.27 27.28
C ALA A 192 2.90 -12.56 26.21
N GLY A 193 3.11 -11.63 25.29
CA GLY A 193 4.03 -11.79 24.15
C GLY A 193 3.39 -12.33 22.88
N TRP A 194 2.09 -12.64 22.89
CA TRP A 194 1.37 -13.19 21.73
C TRP A 194 1.47 -12.31 20.48
N GLN A 195 1.43 -10.98 20.65
CA GLN A 195 1.48 -10.08 19.50
C GLN A 195 2.85 -10.08 18.84
N ASP A 196 3.91 -10.10 19.63
CA ASP A 196 5.28 -10.15 19.10
C ASP A 196 5.55 -11.49 18.40
N GLU A 197 5.06 -12.61 18.97
CA GLU A 197 5.11 -13.93 18.32
C GLU A 197 4.38 -13.93 16.98
N ARG A 198 3.15 -13.39 16.94
CA ARG A 198 2.33 -13.31 15.73
C ARG A 198 2.98 -12.45 14.65
N ARG A 199 3.55 -11.31 15.02
CA ARG A 199 4.30 -10.44 14.10
C ARG A 199 5.54 -11.13 13.55
N ARG A 200 6.34 -11.77 14.41
CA ARG A 200 7.52 -12.54 13.97
C ARG A 200 7.13 -13.67 13.04
N ASN A 201 6.03 -14.36 13.31
CA ASN A 201 5.50 -15.40 12.43
C ASN A 201 5.15 -14.83 11.05
N PHE A 202 4.40 -13.72 11.01
CA PHE A 202 4.08 -13.03 9.77
C PHE A 202 5.34 -12.58 9.01
N GLU A 203 6.28 -11.92 9.66
CA GLU A 203 7.53 -11.47 9.08
C GLU A 203 8.37 -12.65 8.53
N SER A 204 8.38 -13.77 9.25
CA SER A 204 9.07 -14.99 8.81
C SER A 204 8.47 -15.51 7.50
N ILE A 205 7.14 -15.58 7.40
CA ILE A 205 6.46 -16.01 6.18
C ILE A 205 6.76 -15.02 5.02
N MET A 206 6.65 -13.73 5.28
CA MET A 206 6.89 -12.69 4.27
C MET A 206 8.34 -12.67 3.75
N THR A 207 9.29 -13.13 4.53
CA THR A 207 10.71 -13.26 4.14
C THR A 207 11.09 -14.65 3.65
N GLY A 208 10.13 -15.58 3.58
CA GLY A 208 10.39 -16.97 3.15
C GLY A 208 11.13 -17.80 4.20
N ALA A 209 11.18 -17.37 5.45
CA ALA A 209 11.73 -18.18 6.55
C ALA A 209 10.75 -19.29 6.94
N PRO A 210 11.22 -20.48 7.34
CA PRO A 210 10.35 -21.58 7.72
C PRO A 210 9.59 -21.26 9.01
N VAL A 211 8.31 -21.62 9.02
CA VAL A 211 7.45 -21.56 10.21
C VAL A 211 6.74 -22.89 10.38
N GLU A 212 6.54 -23.33 11.62
CA GLU A 212 5.79 -24.55 11.91
C GLU A 212 4.30 -24.40 11.61
N LYS A 213 3.76 -23.21 11.91
CA LYS A 213 2.35 -22.87 11.74
C LYS A 213 2.20 -21.45 11.27
N ASP A 214 1.26 -21.21 10.37
CA ASP A 214 0.83 -19.88 10.00
C ASP A 214 -0.19 -19.38 11.03
N LEU A 215 0.20 -18.41 11.85
CA LEU A 215 -0.67 -17.84 12.88
C LEU A 215 -1.67 -16.83 12.33
N VAL A 216 -1.39 -16.24 11.17
CA VAL A 216 -2.21 -15.19 10.54
C VAL A 216 -3.26 -15.78 9.62
N SER A 217 -2.85 -16.70 8.75
CA SER A 217 -3.72 -17.45 7.83
C SER A 217 -4.60 -16.51 7.00
N ASP A 218 -3.96 -15.66 6.20
CA ASP A 218 -4.62 -14.71 5.31
C ASP A 218 -4.08 -14.79 3.87
N GLY A 219 -4.66 -13.99 2.97
CA GLY A 219 -4.25 -13.97 1.58
C GLY A 219 -2.80 -13.52 1.36
N TRP A 220 -2.22 -12.72 2.26
CA TRP A 220 -0.80 -12.37 2.21
C TRP A 220 0.07 -13.56 2.55
N THR A 221 -0.17 -14.19 3.69
CA THR A 221 0.62 -15.35 4.12
C THR A 221 0.46 -16.52 3.15
N GLU A 222 -0.75 -16.75 2.62
CA GLU A 222 -1.00 -17.75 1.58
C GLU A 222 -0.16 -17.50 0.33
N ALA A 223 -0.19 -16.27 -0.21
CA ALA A 223 0.55 -15.92 -1.43
C ALA A 223 2.06 -16.12 -1.25
N PHE A 224 2.62 -15.68 -0.12
CA PHE A 224 4.05 -15.85 0.17
C PHE A 224 4.44 -17.30 0.47
N ARG A 225 3.59 -18.07 1.14
CA ARG A 225 3.81 -19.50 1.36
C ARG A 225 3.78 -20.31 0.06
N LEU A 226 2.87 -19.97 -0.87
CA LEU A 226 2.86 -20.59 -2.19
C LEU A 226 4.14 -20.25 -2.97
N LEU A 227 4.56 -19.00 -2.94
CA LEU A 227 5.76 -18.53 -3.64
C LEU A 227 7.05 -19.16 -3.08
N PHE A 228 7.15 -19.27 -1.75
CA PHE A 228 8.35 -19.77 -1.06
C PHE A 228 8.21 -21.19 -0.51
N GLY A 229 7.00 -21.77 -0.47
CA GLY A 229 6.76 -23.10 0.12
C GLY A 229 7.45 -24.21 -0.63
N SER A 230 7.48 -24.18 -1.95
CA SER A 230 8.25 -25.12 -2.77
C SER A 230 9.76 -25.06 -2.45
N LEU A 231 10.24 -23.91 -2.01
CA LEU A 231 11.60 -23.68 -1.53
C LEU A 231 11.85 -24.32 -0.15
N GLN A 232 10.84 -24.31 0.71
CA GLN A 232 10.97 -24.82 2.08
C GLN A 232 10.99 -26.35 2.13
N ASP A 233 10.17 -27.01 1.31
CA ASP A 233 9.99 -28.46 1.37
C ASP A 233 11.05 -29.25 0.58
N LYS A 234 11.54 -28.70 -0.54
CA LYS A 234 12.43 -29.43 -1.46
C LYS A 234 13.87 -28.95 -1.47
N ALA A 235 14.14 -27.72 -0.99
CA ALA A 235 15.51 -27.21 -0.99
C ALA A 235 16.33 -27.81 0.15
N PRO A 236 17.56 -28.32 -0.10
CA PRO A 236 18.48 -28.69 0.96
C PRO A 236 18.70 -27.51 1.91
N SER A 237 18.94 -27.77 3.19
CA SER A 237 19.13 -26.72 4.23
C SER A 237 20.09 -25.61 3.82
N LYS A 238 21.10 -25.94 3.00
CA LYS A 238 22.07 -25.00 2.44
C LYS A 238 21.50 -24.07 1.35
N ALA A 239 20.51 -24.53 0.55
CA ALA A 239 19.86 -23.71 -0.47
C ALA A 239 18.83 -22.74 0.16
N ARG A 240 18.20 -23.15 1.27
CA ARG A 240 17.34 -22.27 2.08
C ARG A 240 18.15 -21.13 2.70
N LEU A 241 19.32 -21.45 3.26
CA LEU A 241 20.25 -20.46 3.80
C LEU A 241 20.74 -19.50 2.71
N ALA A 242 20.91 -20.01 1.50
CA ALA A 242 21.34 -19.29 0.31
C ALA A 242 20.29 -18.26 -0.14
N LEU A 243 19.04 -18.68 -0.21
CA LEU A 243 17.94 -17.78 -0.61
C LEU A 243 17.71 -16.71 0.45
N TRP A 244 17.68 -17.10 1.73
CA TRP A 244 17.62 -16.15 2.84
C TRP A 244 18.76 -15.13 2.78
N ALA A 245 19.96 -15.56 2.49
CA ALA A 245 21.11 -14.66 2.37
C ALA A 245 21.05 -13.74 1.14
N LEU A 246 20.44 -14.17 0.03
CA LEU A 246 20.23 -13.34 -1.15
C LEU A 246 19.11 -12.30 -0.97
N THR A 247 18.09 -12.65 -0.20
CA THR A 247 16.92 -11.78 0.07
C THR A 247 17.10 -10.95 1.34
N SER A 248 18.01 -11.34 2.25
CA SER A 248 18.27 -10.63 3.48
C SER A 248 19.11 -9.37 3.25
N PRO A 249 18.71 -8.21 3.75
CA PRO A 249 19.53 -7.00 3.72
C PRO A 249 20.80 -7.09 4.55
N LEU A 250 20.95 -8.15 5.37
CA LEU A 250 22.11 -8.39 6.26
C LEU A 250 23.26 -9.16 5.59
N SER A 251 23.13 -9.58 4.32
CA SER A 251 24.18 -10.34 3.66
C SER A 251 25.35 -9.46 3.22
N SER A 252 26.56 -9.73 3.75
CA SER A 252 27.80 -9.07 3.32
C SER A 252 28.16 -9.46 1.88
N ASP A 253 28.85 -8.59 1.15
CA ASP A 253 29.29 -8.83 -0.24
C ASP A 253 30.16 -10.09 -0.37
N LEU A 254 30.93 -10.45 0.67
CA LEU A 254 31.69 -11.68 0.71
C LEU A 254 30.80 -12.94 0.69
N TYR A 255 29.67 -12.88 1.37
CA TYR A 255 28.69 -13.95 1.40
C TYR A 255 28.00 -14.11 0.04
N ARG A 256 27.69 -12.98 -0.62
CA ARG A 256 27.15 -12.94 -2.00
C ARG A 256 28.14 -13.53 -3.01
N LEU A 257 29.44 -13.27 -2.85
CA LEU A 257 30.48 -13.79 -3.74
C LEU A 257 30.65 -15.33 -3.57
N GLY A 258 30.67 -15.81 -2.33
CA GLY A 258 30.72 -17.25 -2.02
C GLY A 258 29.48 -17.98 -2.51
N MET A 259 28.32 -17.34 -2.39
CA MET A 259 27.06 -17.85 -2.89
C MET A 259 26.96 -17.85 -4.42
N LYS A 260 27.48 -16.82 -5.11
CA LYS A 260 27.56 -16.80 -6.57
C LYS A 260 28.37 -17.99 -7.10
N LYS A 261 29.46 -18.34 -6.43
CA LYS A 261 30.29 -19.50 -6.77
C LYS A 261 29.60 -20.83 -6.50
N TYR A 262 28.82 -20.93 -5.42
CA TYR A 262 28.02 -22.11 -5.07
C TYR A 262 26.84 -22.31 -6.04
N LEU A 263 26.15 -21.23 -6.42
CA LEU A 263 25.02 -21.26 -7.34
C LEU A 263 25.44 -21.55 -8.79
N THR A 264 26.61 -21.09 -9.23
CA THR A 264 27.16 -21.45 -10.57
C THR A 264 27.52 -22.92 -10.68
N GLN A 265 27.87 -23.59 -9.58
CA GLN A 265 28.10 -25.05 -9.56
C GLN A 265 26.82 -25.89 -9.55
N LYS A 266 25.64 -25.28 -9.21
CA LYS A 266 24.31 -25.94 -9.20
C LYS A 266 23.27 -25.14 -10.01
N ALA A 267 23.65 -24.67 -11.19
CA ALA A 267 22.78 -23.88 -12.07
C ALA A 267 21.43 -24.56 -12.35
N THR A 268 21.39 -25.88 -12.45
CA THR A 268 20.16 -26.67 -12.61
C THR A 268 19.19 -26.48 -11.43
N THR A 269 19.67 -26.48 -10.19
CA THR A 269 18.81 -26.32 -8.99
C THR A 269 18.18 -24.94 -8.91
N PHE A 270 18.87 -23.87 -9.38
CA PHE A 270 18.32 -22.52 -9.39
C PHE A 270 17.25 -22.35 -10.47
N MET A 271 17.45 -22.94 -11.64
CA MET A 271 16.48 -22.89 -12.74
C MET A 271 15.20 -23.69 -12.38
N ASP A 272 15.36 -24.85 -11.75
CA ASP A 272 14.21 -25.64 -11.28
C ASP A 272 13.40 -24.89 -10.23
N LEU A 273 14.09 -24.22 -9.30
CA LEU A 273 13.49 -23.40 -8.28
C LEU A 273 12.71 -22.21 -8.86
N ALA A 274 13.32 -21.46 -9.79
CA ALA A 274 12.66 -20.36 -10.47
C ALA A 274 11.40 -20.82 -11.23
N ARG A 275 11.46 -22.01 -11.84
CA ARG A 275 10.31 -22.61 -12.52
C ARG A 275 9.19 -23.02 -11.55
N GLU A 276 9.52 -23.55 -10.39
CA GLU A 276 8.52 -23.88 -9.36
C GLU A 276 7.85 -22.63 -8.81
N MET A 277 8.61 -21.57 -8.56
CA MET A 277 8.04 -20.27 -8.15
C MET A 277 7.13 -19.67 -9.23
N GLU A 278 7.52 -19.78 -10.50
CA GLU A 278 6.71 -19.33 -11.62
C GLU A 278 5.41 -20.14 -11.74
N LEU A 279 5.48 -21.46 -11.54
CA LEU A 279 4.30 -22.32 -11.54
C LEU A 279 3.36 -22.01 -10.38
N ALA A 280 3.89 -21.78 -9.19
CA ALA A 280 3.10 -21.40 -8.00
C ALA A 280 2.39 -20.06 -8.21
N ASP A 281 3.10 -19.05 -8.75
CA ASP A 281 2.52 -17.76 -9.13
C ASP A 281 1.39 -17.94 -10.16
N TYR A 282 1.63 -18.73 -11.20
CA TYR A 282 0.63 -19.02 -12.22
C TYR A 282 -0.63 -19.68 -11.61
N GLN A 283 -0.46 -20.70 -10.76
CA GLN A 283 -1.58 -21.37 -10.10
C GLN A 283 -2.39 -20.41 -9.22
N LYS A 284 -1.72 -19.54 -8.46
CA LYS A 284 -2.41 -18.53 -7.64
C LYS A 284 -3.20 -17.55 -8.53
N MET A 285 -2.58 -17.06 -9.61
CA MET A 285 -3.24 -16.12 -10.51
C MET A 285 -4.37 -16.76 -11.30
N GLU A 286 -4.31 -18.08 -11.61
CA GLU A 286 -5.46 -18.82 -12.17
C GLU A 286 -6.63 -18.87 -11.19
N GLY A 287 -6.37 -19.08 -9.90
CA GLY A 287 -7.41 -19.01 -8.86
C GLY A 287 -8.09 -17.63 -8.81
N VAL A 288 -7.30 -16.55 -8.90
CA VAL A 288 -7.84 -15.17 -8.94
C VAL A 288 -8.68 -14.93 -10.21
N ARG A 289 -8.25 -15.42 -11.38
CA ARG A 289 -9.01 -15.32 -12.64
C ARG A 289 -10.28 -16.15 -12.62
N ALA A 290 -10.21 -17.37 -12.09
CA ALA A 290 -11.38 -18.24 -11.92
C ALA A 290 -12.45 -17.57 -11.02
N ARG A 291 -12.01 -16.93 -9.91
CA ARG A 291 -12.91 -16.18 -9.02
C ARG A 291 -13.62 -15.02 -9.74
N ALA A 292 -12.94 -14.30 -10.62
CA ALA A 292 -13.58 -13.25 -11.41
C ALA A 292 -14.64 -13.82 -12.36
N ALA A 293 -14.35 -14.95 -13.02
CA ALA A 293 -15.30 -15.62 -13.91
C ALA A 293 -16.49 -16.27 -13.17
N GLU A 294 -16.28 -16.70 -11.92
CA GLU A 294 -17.36 -17.29 -11.10
C GLU A 294 -18.34 -16.25 -10.56
N ILE A 295 -17.84 -15.07 -10.20
CA ILE A 295 -18.63 -14.05 -9.50
C ILE A 295 -19.30 -13.08 -10.46
N VAL A 296 -18.61 -12.67 -11.54
CA VAL A 296 -19.11 -11.65 -12.48
C VAL A 296 -19.94 -12.32 -13.58
N GLU A 297 -21.22 -11.92 -13.68
CA GLU A 297 -22.20 -12.55 -14.54
C GLU A 297 -22.01 -12.25 -16.03
N ASP A 298 -21.57 -11.03 -16.36
CA ASP A 298 -21.28 -10.63 -17.73
C ASP A 298 -19.89 -11.12 -18.14
N GLU A 299 -19.83 -11.98 -19.16
CA GLU A 299 -18.59 -12.64 -19.60
C GLU A 299 -17.50 -11.67 -20.02
N ASP A 300 -17.85 -10.59 -20.73
CA ASP A 300 -16.89 -9.60 -21.23
C ASP A 300 -16.32 -8.79 -20.07
N THR A 301 -17.14 -8.41 -19.11
CA THR A 301 -16.73 -7.74 -17.87
C THR A 301 -15.87 -8.66 -17.00
N ALA A 302 -16.26 -9.93 -16.87
CA ALA A 302 -15.48 -10.92 -16.13
C ALA A 302 -14.09 -11.10 -16.75
N GLU A 303 -13.99 -11.21 -18.08
CA GLU A 303 -12.72 -11.32 -18.78
C GLU A 303 -11.86 -10.06 -18.61
N ALA A 304 -12.45 -8.87 -18.71
CA ALA A 304 -11.76 -7.61 -18.54
C ALA A 304 -11.22 -7.42 -17.10
N LEU A 305 -11.81 -8.07 -16.09
CA LEU A 305 -11.37 -8.03 -14.71
C LEU A 305 -10.29 -9.07 -14.36
N LYS A 306 -9.95 -9.98 -15.28
CA LYS A 306 -8.89 -10.99 -15.07
C LYS A 306 -7.49 -10.40 -15.20
N PRO A 307 -6.63 -10.51 -14.17
CA PRO A 307 -5.25 -10.04 -14.25
C PRO A 307 -4.34 -11.07 -14.95
N TYR A 308 -3.78 -10.70 -16.11
CA TYR A 308 -2.84 -11.53 -16.86
C TYR A 308 -1.37 -11.09 -16.66
N TYR A 309 -0.98 -10.91 -15.39
CA TYR A 309 0.38 -10.55 -14.97
C TYR A 309 0.74 -11.34 -13.70
N ARG A 310 2.02 -11.40 -13.35
CA ARG A 310 2.48 -12.05 -12.11
C ARG A 310 1.96 -11.30 -10.89
N GLN A 311 1.55 -12.01 -9.85
CA GLN A 311 0.85 -11.48 -8.68
C GLN A 311 1.51 -10.22 -8.09
N PHE A 312 2.82 -10.20 -7.94
CA PHE A 312 3.56 -9.08 -7.34
C PHE A 312 4.01 -8.00 -8.34
N CYS A 313 3.62 -8.08 -9.63
CA CYS A 313 3.79 -6.97 -10.58
C CYS A 313 2.94 -5.76 -10.20
N LYS A 314 1.85 -5.99 -9.50
CA LYS A 314 1.03 -4.98 -8.82
C LYS A 314 0.77 -5.42 -7.39
N ARG A 315 0.37 -4.48 -6.54
CA ARG A 315 -0.05 -4.80 -5.18
C ARG A 315 -1.25 -5.75 -5.21
N PRO A 316 -1.18 -6.95 -4.60
CA PRO A 316 -2.36 -7.79 -4.43
C PRO A 316 -3.44 -7.08 -3.63
N CYS A 317 -4.70 -7.28 -4.00
CA CYS A 317 -5.85 -6.74 -3.31
C CYS A 317 -6.72 -7.89 -2.79
N PHE A 318 -7.40 -7.65 -1.66
CA PHE A 318 -8.30 -8.61 -1.03
C PHE A 318 -9.62 -7.91 -0.73
N HIS A 319 -10.71 -8.37 -1.36
CA HIS A 319 -12.03 -7.76 -1.16
C HIS A 319 -13.15 -8.70 -1.60
N ASP A 320 -14.20 -8.78 -0.81
CA ASP A 320 -15.29 -9.71 -1.08
C ASP A 320 -16.43 -9.08 -1.93
N GLU A 321 -16.59 -7.75 -1.89
CA GLU A 321 -17.70 -7.06 -2.57
C GLU A 321 -17.30 -6.37 -3.89
N TYR A 322 -16.01 -6.27 -4.23
CA TYR A 322 -15.56 -5.55 -5.43
C TYR A 322 -16.06 -6.21 -6.72
N LEU A 323 -15.84 -7.50 -6.87
CA LEU A 323 -16.28 -8.24 -8.07
C LEU A 323 -17.80 -8.29 -8.19
N PRO A 324 -18.57 -8.63 -7.11
CA PRO A 324 -20.05 -8.61 -7.18
C PRO A 324 -20.63 -7.23 -7.53
N THR A 325 -19.91 -6.15 -7.29
CA THR A 325 -20.38 -4.79 -7.63
C THR A 325 -20.64 -4.64 -9.12
N PHE A 326 -19.89 -5.32 -9.98
CA PHE A 326 -20.07 -5.24 -11.44
C PHE A 326 -21.31 -5.97 -11.96
N ASN A 327 -22.00 -6.75 -11.14
CA ASN A 327 -23.32 -7.34 -11.47
C ASN A 327 -24.48 -6.35 -11.23
N ARG A 328 -24.20 -5.16 -10.70
CA ARG A 328 -25.23 -4.14 -10.49
C ARG A 328 -25.59 -3.47 -11.82
N PRO A 329 -26.88 -3.26 -12.14
CA PRO A 329 -27.31 -2.66 -13.41
C PRO A 329 -26.88 -1.20 -13.57
N ASN A 330 -26.52 -0.53 -12.49
CA ASN A 330 -26.02 0.85 -12.49
C ASN A 330 -24.49 0.96 -12.45
N VAL A 331 -23.75 -0.13 -12.68
CA VAL A 331 -22.29 -0.12 -12.69
C VAL A 331 -21.76 -0.60 -14.04
N THR A 332 -20.92 0.19 -14.66
CA THR A 332 -20.29 -0.14 -15.95
C THR A 332 -18.78 -0.11 -15.83
N LEU A 333 -18.12 -1.21 -16.16
CA LEU A 333 -16.68 -1.24 -16.36
C LEU A 333 -16.35 -0.69 -17.76
N VAL A 334 -15.52 0.34 -17.83
CA VAL A 334 -14.94 0.83 -19.07
C VAL A 334 -13.49 0.37 -19.14
N ASN A 335 -13.27 -0.78 -19.79
CA ASN A 335 -11.92 -1.31 -19.99
C ASN A 335 -11.23 -0.54 -21.12
N THR A 336 -10.09 0.07 -20.81
CA THR A 336 -9.33 0.89 -21.76
C THR A 336 -8.14 0.15 -22.39
N ASP A 337 -8.04 -1.15 -22.19
CA ASP A 337 -7.01 -2.04 -22.77
C ASP A 337 -5.58 -1.50 -22.62
N GLY A 338 -5.25 -0.99 -21.43
CA GLY A 338 -3.93 -0.44 -21.13
C GLY A 338 -3.69 1.00 -21.59
N ARG A 339 -4.53 1.55 -22.47
CA ARG A 339 -4.36 2.92 -23.02
C ARG A 339 -4.66 4.01 -22.00
N GLY A 340 -5.67 3.80 -21.15
CA GLY A 340 -6.25 4.84 -20.29
C GLY A 340 -7.31 5.66 -21.03
N VAL A 341 -7.91 6.64 -20.36
CA VAL A 341 -8.90 7.54 -20.99
C VAL A 341 -8.22 8.53 -21.95
N ASP A 342 -8.89 8.89 -23.02
CA ASP A 342 -8.33 9.74 -24.08
C ASP A 342 -8.38 11.22 -23.70
N GLN A 343 -9.51 11.65 -23.11
CA GLN A 343 -9.76 13.05 -22.78
C GLN A 343 -10.82 13.19 -21.69
N ILE A 344 -10.73 14.27 -20.94
CA ILE A 344 -11.82 14.81 -20.13
C ILE A 344 -12.36 16.04 -20.80
N THR A 345 -13.69 16.14 -20.97
CA THR A 345 -14.41 17.27 -21.54
C THR A 345 -15.07 18.09 -20.43
N GLU A 346 -15.78 19.15 -20.81
CA GLU A 346 -16.61 19.92 -19.86
C GLU A 346 -17.70 19.06 -19.19
N ASN A 347 -18.20 18.01 -19.87
CA ASN A 347 -19.37 17.23 -19.44
C ASN A 347 -19.05 15.80 -19.02
N GLY A 348 -17.84 15.29 -19.28
CA GLY A 348 -17.55 13.89 -19.01
C GLY A 348 -16.18 13.41 -19.44
N ILE A 349 -16.10 12.09 -19.68
CA ILE A 349 -14.87 11.40 -20.04
C ILE A 349 -15.05 10.80 -21.42
N VAL A 350 -14.04 10.98 -22.30
CA VAL A 350 -14.02 10.38 -23.64
C VAL A 350 -13.05 9.21 -23.63
N PHE A 351 -13.50 8.09 -24.17
CA PHE A 351 -12.67 6.93 -24.47
C PHE A 351 -13.17 6.28 -25.77
N ASP A 352 -12.26 6.01 -26.68
CA ASP A 352 -12.50 5.35 -27.99
C ASP A 352 -13.63 6.00 -28.81
N GLY A 353 -13.65 7.34 -28.82
CA GLY A 353 -14.64 8.14 -29.52
C GLY A 353 -16.02 8.24 -28.84
N GLN A 354 -16.24 7.54 -27.74
CA GLN A 354 -17.47 7.62 -26.95
C GLN A 354 -17.28 8.58 -25.77
N GLU A 355 -18.22 9.50 -25.58
CA GLU A 355 -18.29 10.33 -24.39
C GLU A 355 -19.20 9.67 -23.34
N TYR A 356 -18.73 9.63 -22.11
CA TYR A 356 -19.44 9.18 -20.91
C TYR A 356 -19.77 10.41 -20.05
N PRO A 357 -20.99 10.95 -20.15
CA PRO A 357 -21.39 12.12 -19.39
C PRO A 357 -21.50 11.77 -17.90
N VAL A 358 -20.82 12.57 -17.06
CA VAL A 358 -20.80 12.36 -15.60
C VAL A 358 -20.94 13.69 -14.85
N ASP A 359 -21.38 13.61 -13.61
CA ASP A 359 -21.54 14.75 -12.72
C ASP A 359 -20.37 14.88 -11.75
N CYS A 360 -19.63 13.75 -11.55
CA CYS A 360 -18.47 13.70 -10.66
C CYS A 360 -17.39 12.76 -11.18
N ILE A 361 -16.11 13.16 -11.05
CA ILE A 361 -14.94 12.32 -11.34
C ILE A 361 -14.13 12.11 -10.06
N VAL A 362 -13.96 10.86 -9.65
CA VAL A 362 -13.14 10.43 -8.53
C VAL A 362 -11.82 9.87 -9.03
N PHE A 363 -10.72 10.52 -8.70
CA PHE A 363 -9.38 10.05 -9.09
C PHE A 363 -8.86 9.04 -8.05
N ALA A 364 -8.88 7.76 -8.40
CA ALA A 364 -8.27 6.65 -7.64
C ALA A 364 -6.89 6.27 -8.22
N THR A 365 -6.10 7.28 -8.53
CA THR A 365 -4.88 7.19 -9.34
C THR A 365 -3.59 7.07 -8.53
N GLY A 366 -3.72 6.89 -7.21
CA GLY A 366 -2.62 6.59 -6.30
C GLY A 366 -1.76 7.80 -5.93
N PHE A 367 -0.48 7.54 -5.64
CA PHE A 367 0.44 8.50 -5.05
C PHE A 367 1.77 8.54 -5.79
N GLU A 368 2.54 9.61 -5.59
CA GLU A 368 3.89 9.78 -6.14
C GLU A 368 4.92 8.92 -5.37
N VAL A 369 4.80 7.60 -5.38
CA VAL A 369 5.68 6.70 -4.61
C VAL A 369 7.08 6.53 -5.20
N GLY A 370 7.25 6.77 -6.49
CA GLY A 370 8.53 6.61 -7.22
C GLY A 370 9.27 7.91 -7.51
N THR A 371 8.83 9.05 -6.98
CA THR A 371 9.50 10.33 -7.17
C THR A 371 10.60 10.57 -6.14
N ASP A 372 11.42 11.60 -6.38
CA ASP A 372 12.48 12.04 -5.49
C ASP A 372 12.02 12.17 -4.02
N TYR A 373 12.91 11.82 -3.08
CA TYR A 373 12.55 11.79 -1.66
C TYR A 373 12.16 13.16 -1.12
N SER A 374 12.93 14.22 -1.46
CA SER A 374 12.64 15.59 -1.02
C SER A 374 11.33 16.09 -1.61
N ARG A 375 11.03 15.73 -2.88
CA ARG A 375 9.73 16.04 -3.50
C ARG A 375 8.58 15.42 -2.74
N ARG A 376 8.70 14.14 -2.32
CA ARG A 376 7.68 13.46 -1.52
C ARG A 376 7.57 14.00 -0.10
N ALA A 377 8.71 14.27 0.52
CA ALA A 377 8.78 14.87 1.85
C ALA A 377 8.16 16.28 1.88
N GLY A 378 8.31 17.02 0.78
CA GLY A 378 7.84 18.40 0.67
C GLY A 378 8.81 19.43 1.22
N TYR A 379 10.03 19.03 1.58
CA TYR A 379 11.08 19.91 2.11
C TYR A 379 12.48 19.42 1.71
N GLN A 380 13.46 20.34 1.75
CA GLN A 380 14.86 20.02 1.48
C GLN A 380 15.55 19.46 2.73
N ILE A 381 16.44 18.51 2.49
CA ILE A 381 17.28 17.87 3.50
C ILE A 381 18.72 18.09 3.07
N ASN A 382 19.45 18.94 3.79
CA ASN A 382 20.81 19.35 3.51
C ASN A 382 21.76 18.79 4.57
N GLY A 383 22.65 17.91 4.17
CA GLY A 383 23.66 17.28 5.02
C GLY A 383 24.98 18.05 5.07
N VAL A 384 26.07 17.32 5.33
CA VAL A 384 27.43 17.83 5.40
C VAL A 384 27.83 18.51 4.08
N ASP A 385 28.52 19.63 4.15
CA ASP A 385 28.95 20.46 3.01
C ASP A 385 27.76 20.90 2.10
N GLY A 386 26.56 21.00 2.66
CA GLY A 386 25.34 21.36 1.91
C GLY A 386 24.85 20.29 0.93
N LEU A 387 25.35 19.05 1.02
CA LEU A 387 24.92 17.93 0.18
C LEU A 387 23.41 17.67 0.38
N THR A 388 22.62 17.75 -0.68
CA THR A 388 21.18 17.44 -0.61
C THR A 388 20.93 15.95 -0.76
N VAL A 389 19.82 15.46 -0.18
CA VAL A 389 19.37 14.06 -0.37
C VAL A 389 19.09 13.77 -1.85
N SER A 390 18.54 14.73 -2.60
CA SER A 390 18.29 14.59 -4.04
C SER A 390 19.58 14.41 -4.83
N GLN A 391 20.66 15.16 -4.51
CA GLN A 391 21.98 14.96 -5.11
C GLN A 391 22.58 13.61 -4.71
N LYS A 392 22.49 13.25 -3.43
CA LYS A 392 23.03 11.99 -2.92
C LYS A 392 22.44 10.76 -3.59
N TRP A 393 21.17 10.81 -3.91
CA TRP A 393 20.41 9.69 -4.49
C TRP A 393 20.07 9.89 -5.98
N SER A 394 20.76 10.80 -6.69
CA SER A 394 20.53 11.06 -8.13
C SER A 394 20.73 9.80 -8.98
N ASP A 395 21.74 9.00 -8.67
CA ASP A 395 22.09 7.77 -9.39
C ASP A 395 21.43 6.52 -8.80
N GLY A 396 20.47 6.73 -7.91
CA GLY A 396 19.75 5.67 -7.22
C GLY A 396 19.89 5.73 -5.72
N LEU A 397 18.90 5.14 -5.07
CA LEU A 397 18.82 5.10 -3.62
C LEU A 397 19.89 4.18 -3.04
N SER A 398 20.71 4.70 -2.13
CA SER A 398 21.71 3.92 -1.40
C SER A 398 21.70 4.28 0.08
N THR A 399 21.49 3.26 0.92
CA THR A 399 21.44 3.41 2.37
C THR A 399 22.27 2.33 3.07
N PHE A 400 22.65 2.60 4.30
CA PHE A 400 23.20 1.62 5.22
C PHE A 400 22.09 1.15 6.17
N HIS A 401 21.86 -0.16 6.24
CA HIS A 401 20.76 -0.79 6.97
C HIS A 401 19.37 -0.24 6.64
N GLY A 402 19.15 0.19 5.38
CA GLY A 402 17.86 0.70 4.95
C GLY A 402 17.44 2.08 5.49
N MET A 403 18.21 2.69 6.38
CA MET A 403 17.81 3.91 7.09
C MET A 403 18.86 5.01 7.20
N HIS A 404 20.15 4.71 7.01
CA HIS A 404 21.22 5.71 7.11
C HIS A 404 21.80 6.05 5.75
N SER A 405 22.24 7.29 5.55
CA SER A 405 22.93 7.71 4.34
C SER A 405 24.19 8.51 4.69
N ARG A 406 25.29 8.18 4.02
CA ARG A 406 26.56 8.91 4.21
C ARG A 406 26.39 10.38 3.80
N GLY A 407 26.89 11.29 4.62
CA GLY A 407 26.73 12.74 4.45
C GLY A 407 25.55 13.32 5.25
N PHE A 408 24.79 12.46 5.97
CA PHE A 408 23.67 12.88 6.80
C PHE A 408 23.82 12.31 8.22
N PRO A 409 24.71 12.90 9.04
CA PRO A 409 24.97 12.38 10.38
C PRO A 409 23.74 12.45 11.25
N ASN A 410 23.51 11.42 12.07
CA ASN A 410 22.36 11.35 13.01
C ASN A 410 20.98 11.51 12.35
N SER A 411 20.89 11.24 11.05
CA SER A 411 19.63 11.27 10.28
C SER A 411 19.19 9.86 9.93
N PHE A 412 17.89 9.60 10.11
CA PHE A 412 17.27 8.30 9.89
C PHE A 412 16.13 8.46 8.88
N PHE A 413 16.17 7.69 7.81
CA PHE A 413 15.15 7.72 6.76
C PHE A 413 14.27 6.49 6.86
N PHE A 414 13.04 6.66 7.33
CA PHE A 414 12.03 5.61 7.35
C PHE A 414 11.08 5.74 6.17
N GLY A 415 10.68 4.61 5.62
CA GLY A 415 9.77 4.55 4.49
C GLY A 415 10.36 3.80 3.30
N PRO A 416 9.95 4.09 2.05
CA PRO A 416 10.18 3.24 0.87
C PRO A 416 11.63 3.13 0.41
N ALA A 417 12.55 3.79 1.09
CA ALA A 417 13.95 3.71 0.78
C ALA A 417 14.54 2.43 1.38
N GLN A 418 14.73 1.36 0.66
CA GLN A 418 15.48 0.14 1.07
C GLN A 418 15.23 -0.40 2.51
N SER A 419 14.35 0.26 3.26
CA SER A 419 14.02 -0.12 4.64
C SER A 419 13.05 -1.30 4.75
N GLY A 420 12.73 -1.91 3.62
CA GLY A 420 11.76 -2.98 3.52
C GLY A 420 10.30 -2.48 3.53
N PHE A 421 9.46 -3.20 2.84
CA PHE A 421 8.02 -3.13 3.00
C PHE A 421 7.67 -4.08 4.16
N THR A 422 7.76 -3.61 5.36
CA THR A 422 7.01 -4.24 6.45
C THR A 422 5.67 -3.55 6.56
N ALA A 423 4.67 -4.35 6.72
CA ALA A 423 3.31 -3.91 6.94
C ALA A 423 3.16 -2.96 8.11
#